data_edc576ccd3012d3556aaa80021fcaac0
#
_entry.id   edc576ccd3012d3556aaa80021fcaac0
#
_cell.length_a   1.000
_cell.length_b   1.000
_cell.length_c   1.000
_cell.angle_alpha   90.00
_cell.angle_beta   90.00
_cell.angle_gamma   90.00
#
_symmetry.space_group_name_H-M   'P 1'
#
loop_
_entity.id
_entity.type
_entity.pdbx_description
1 polymer ?
#
loop_
_entity_poly.entity_id
_entity_poly.type
_entity_poly.pdbx_seq_one_letter_code
_entity_poly.pdbx_strand_id
1 'polypeptide(L)'
;MNRFETDTLLFPVIGESPVGENIEYDPVYSEIREARQNDPDYMSQGEWAVSAPRRADWRKVKKLCEIILRNKSKDLQISCWYVESLMHLYALEGMHCGLEYLAKFISQYWTTCWPSLEEGHEIRYSKLVRLDIDLSEYLKVYPLLEDKEITLSKWYKSLAFEHSARLFEDGRNKLIESEGDHSVELFKKSVGKYPSSKISEQLLQIHDLPDKIDEIESFYFFHTNEDIHNIFSKTRHAIDDITELLNRFLNQEASDNNSVSEYSAKQECKDIRKDFISVQQNTLYTTLKNTMDNNMSREKAIEQLENIAIFLDNQNPPVLYLISLREQFVGQQ
;
A
#
# COMPACT_ATOMS: atom_id res chain seq x y z
N MET A 1 -0.26 -10.28 -27.78
CA MET A 1 0.46 -11.51 -27.38
C MET A 1 0.85 -11.32 -25.93
N ASN A 2 0.28 -12.09 -25.00
CA ASN A 2 0.46 -11.85 -23.56
C ASN A 2 1.93 -12.13 -23.18
N ARG A 3 2.69 -11.10 -22.83
CA ARG A 3 4.14 -11.14 -22.56
C ARG A 3 4.48 -12.06 -21.37
N PHE A 4 3.51 -12.33 -20.50
CA PHE A 4 3.76 -12.98 -19.21
C PHE A 4 3.30 -14.43 -19.14
N GLU A 5 2.67 -14.99 -20.20
CA GLU A 5 2.14 -16.37 -20.23
C GLU A 5 1.33 -16.79 -18.99
N THR A 6 0.71 -15.82 -18.31
CA THR A 6 -0.02 -16.02 -17.05
C THR A 6 -1.16 -17.05 -17.19
N ASP A 7 -1.79 -17.10 -18.36
CA ASP A 7 -2.89 -18.03 -18.63
C ASP A 7 -2.44 -19.51 -18.58
N THR A 8 -1.16 -19.80 -18.86
CA THR A 8 -0.64 -21.17 -18.74
C THR A 8 -0.56 -21.68 -17.30
N LEU A 9 -0.49 -20.76 -16.34
CA LEU A 9 -0.48 -21.09 -14.90
C LEU A 9 -1.86 -21.42 -14.37
N LEU A 10 -2.91 -21.11 -15.14
CA LEU A 10 -4.30 -21.42 -14.81
C LEU A 10 -4.73 -22.80 -15.31
N PHE A 11 -3.92 -23.50 -16.12
CA PHE A 11 -4.23 -24.88 -16.47
C PHE A 11 -4.11 -25.80 -15.26
N PRO A 12 -4.98 -26.82 -15.14
CA PRO A 12 -4.91 -27.81 -14.07
C PRO A 12 -3.53 -28.45 -13.95
N VAL A 13 -3.14 -28.80 -12.72
CA VAL A 13 -1.94 -29.58 -12.48
C VAL A 13 -2.16 -30.99 -13.04
N ILE A 14 -1.15 -31.54 -13.72
CA ILE A 14 -1.22 -32.90 -14.26
C ILE A 14 -1.05 -33.89 -13.11
N GLY A 15 -2.05 -34.72 -12.85
CA GLY A 15 -2.04 -35.70 -11.77
C GLY A 15 -3.44 -36.13 -11.33
N GLU A 16 -3.53 -36.70 -10.13
CA GLU A 16 -4.80 -37.19 -9.58
C GLU A 16 -5.72 -36.02 -9.18
N SER A 17 -5.15 -34.90 -8.74
CA SER A 17 -5.90 -33.69 -8.36
C SER A 17 -5.57 -32.55 -9.31
N PRO A 18 -6.60 -31.84 -9.85
CA PRO A 18 -6.39 -30.70 -10.73
C PRO A 18 -5.73 -29.49 -10.05
N VAL A 19 -5.77 -29.45 -8.70
CA VAL A 19 -5.13 -28.41 -7.91
C VAL A 19 -3.79 -28.84 -7.30
N GLY A 20 -3.38 -30.11 -7.55
CA GLY A 20 -2.15 -30.68 -7.01
C GLY A 20 -2.21 -30.90 -5.49
N GLU A 21 -1.09 -30.80 -4.84
CA GLU A 21 -0.89 -31.11 -3.41
C GLU A 21 -0.71 -29.86 -2.53
N ASN A 22 -0.94 -30.00 -1.22
CA ASN A 22 -0.57 -28.96 -0.26
C ASN A 22 0.96 -28.92 -0.11
N ILE A 23 1.54 -27.77 -0.36
CA ILE A 23 2.99 -27.54 -0.35
C ILE A 23 3.46 -26.67 0.83
N GLU A 24 2.62 -26.41 1.81
CA GLU A 24 2.94 -25.51 2.94
C GLU A 24 4.23 -25.90 3.65
N TYR A 25 4.51 -27.21 3.74
CA TYR A 25 5.72 -27.77 4.38
C TYR A 25 6.82 -28.17 3.36
N ASP A 26 6.63 -27.88 2.07
CA ASP A 26 7.66 -28.14 1.05
C ASP A 26 8.84 -27.15 1.25
N PRO A 27 10.09 -27.61 1.18
CA PRO A 27 11.27 -26.74 1.27
C PRO A 27 11.26 -25.55 0.29
N VAL A 28 10.63 -25.72 -0.87
CA VAL A 28 10.50 -24.65 -1.87
C VAL A 28 9.71 -23.45 -1.36
N TYR A 29 8.75 -23.65 -0.45
CA TYR A 29 8.00 -22.58 0.18
C TYR A 29 8.91 -21.67 1.01
N SER A 30 9.80 -22.28 1.79
CA SER A 30 10.84 -21.55 2.54
C SER A 30 11.86 -20.87 1.61
N GLU A 31 12.24 -21.53 0.51
CA GLU A 31 13.14 -20.94 -0.48
C GLU A 31 12.58 -19.67 -1.12
N ILE A 32 11.28 -19.65 -1.46
CA ILE A 32 10.63 -18.46 -1.97
C ILE A 32 10.59 -17.37 -0.90
N ARG A 33 10.26 -17.73 0.35
CA ARG A 33 10.22 -16.79 1.48
C ARG A 33 11.59 -16.13 1.70
N GLU A 34 12.66 -16.89 1.63
CA GLU A 34 14.03 -16.37 1.73
C GLU A 34 14.38 -15.47 0.55
N ALA A 35 14.03 -15.87 -0.67
CA ALA A 35 14.31 -15.09 -1.88
C ALA A 35 13.57 -13.73 -1.90
N ARG A 36 12.45 -13.61 -1.19
CA ARG A 36 11.68 -12.36 -1.03
C ARG A 36 12.25 -11.42 0.03
N GLN A 37 13.18 -11.87 0.88
CA GLN A 37 13.69 -11.05 1.97
C GLN A 37 14.52 -9.89 1.46
N ASN A 38 14.22 -8.70 1.94
CA ASN A 38 14.95 -7.48 1.67
C ASN A 38 15.25 -6.77 3.00
N ASP A 39 16.54 -6.67 3.34
CA ASP A 39 16.94 -5.98 4.57
C ASP A 39 16.87 -4.47 4.36
N PRO A 40 16.44 -3.69 5.36
CA PRO A 40 16.40 -2.22 5.29
C PRO A 40 17.79 -1.62 5.06
N ASP A 41 17.86 -0.53 4.28
CA ASP A 41 19.13 0.12 3.91
C ASP A 41 19.94 0.63 5.12
N TYR A 42 19.27 0.99 6.22
CA TYR A 42 19.94 1.47 7.42
C TYR A 42 20.74 0.38 8.17
N MET A 43 20.45 -0.91 7.93
CA MET A 43 21.19 -2.01 8.54
C MET A 43 22.61 -2.16 7.99
N SER A 44 22.90 -1.56 6.83
CA SER A 44 24.22 -1.64 6.19
C SER A 44 25.24 -0.63 6.71
N GLN A 45 24.85 0.30 7.61
CA GLN A 45 25.66 1.47 7.98
C GLN A 45 26.32 1.39 9.37
N GLY A 46 26.16 0.28 10.10
CA GLY A 46 26.73 0.15 11.46
C GLY A 46 28.10 -0.54 11.49
N GLU A 47 28.98 -0.15 12.43
CA GLU A 47 30.29 -0.80 12.68
C GLU A 47 30.17 -2.32 13.00
N TRP A 48 28.97 -2.80 13.26
CA TRP A 48 28.62 -4.19 13.60
C TRP A 48 27.98 -4.96 12.46
N ALA A 49 28.00 -4.43 11.23
CA ALA A 49 27.44 -5.12 10.06
C ALA A 49 28.30 -6.34 9.71
N VAL A 50 27.87 -7.51 10.15
CA VAL A 50 28.58 -8.81 9.96
C VAL A 50 28.43 -9.35 8.54
N SER A 51 27.41 -8.88 7.79
CA SER A 51 27.14 -9.35 6.41
C SER A 51 26.53 -8.23 5.57
N ALA A 52 26.67 -8.33 4.24
CA ALA A 52 25.99 -7.45 3.31
C ALA A 52 24.46 -7.61 3.49
N PRO A 53 23.67 -6.52 3.39
CA PRO A 53 22.22 -6.60 3.50
C PRO A 53 21.65 -7.51 2.41
N ARG A 54 20.70 -8.36 2.79
CA ARG A 54 20.01 -9.24 1.84
C ARG A 54 19.17 -8.39 0.89
N ARG A 55 19.20 -8.77 -0.38
CA ARG A 55 18.36 -8.17 -1.42
C ARG A 55 17.46 -9.23 -2.00
N ALA A 56 16.19 -8.89 -2.17
CA ALA A 56 15.22 -9.80 -2.74
C ALA A 56 15.58 -10.15 -4.21
N ASP A 57 15.55 -11.44 -4.54
CA ASP A 57 15.69 -11.95 -5.91
C ASP A 57 14.32 -12.25 -6.52
N TRP A 58 13.67 -11.20 -7.02
CA TRP A 58 12.33 -11.30 -7.62
C TRP A 58 12.29 -12.18 -8.87
N ARG A 59 13.41 -12.34 -9.59
CA ARG A 59 13.48 -13.26 -10.74
C ARG A 59 13.41 -14.71 -10.28
N LYS A 60 14.11 -15.04 -9.20
CA LYS A 60 14.04 -16.35 -8.59
C LYS A 60 12.65 -16.62 -8.03
N VAL A 61 12.04 -15.65 -7.31
CA VAL A 61 10.67 -15.75 -6.80
C VAL A 61 9.70 -16.08 -7.93
N LYS A 62 9.67 -15.26 -8.99
CA LYS A 62 8.82 -15.48 -10.17
C LYS A 62 8.97 -16.87 -10.74
N LYS A 63 10.22 -17.30 -10.99
CA LYS A 63 10.52 -18.60 -11.59
C LYS A 63 10.02 -19.77 -10.73
N LEU A 64 10.25 -19.71 -9.41
CA LEU A 64 9.82 -20.77 -8.50
C LEU A 64 8.27 -20.80 -8.41
N CYS A 65 7.60 -19.66 -8.31
CA CYS A 65 6.14 -19.60 -8.33
C CYS A 65 5.56 -20.20 -9.63
N GLU A 66 6.13 -19.87 -10.79
CA GLU A 66 5.68 -20.44 -12.08
C GLU A 66 5.82 -21.96 -12.14
N ILE A 67 6.94 -22.49 -11.66
CA ILE A 67 7.18 -23.95 -11.62
C ILE A 67 6.14 -24.62 -10.73
N ILE A 68 5.86 -24.07 -9.55
CA ILE A 68 4.90 -24.62 -8.59
C ILE A 68 3.50 -24.58 -9.16
N LEU A 69 3.05 -23.40 -9.59
CA LEU A 69 1.67 -23.19 -10.09
C LEU A 69 1.38 -24.01 -11.34
N ARG A 70 2.39 -24.31 -12.15
CA ARG A 70 2.24 -25.13 -13.37
C ARG A 70 2.22 -26.64 -13.06
N ASN A 71 3.07 -27.10 -12.13
CA ASN A 71 3.39 -28.51 -12.03
C ASN A 71 3.04 -29.16 -10.68
N LYS A 72 2.86 -28.38 -9.60
CA LYS A 72 2.76 -28.95 -8.25
C LYS A 72 1.47 -28.59 -7.53
N SER A 73 1.09 -27.31 -7.51
CA SER A 73 0.03 -26.86 -6.62
C SER A 73 -0.64 -25.59 -7.11
N LYS A 74 -1.96 -25.51 -6.98
CA LYS A 74 -2.75 -24.28 -7.07
C LYS A 74 -2.88 -23.70 -5.67
N ASP A 75 -1.82 -23.04 -5.23
CA ASP A 75 -1.73 -22.41 -3.92
C ASP A 75 -1.93 -20.90 -4.00
N LEU A 76 -2.82 -20.37 -3.14
CA LEU A 76 -3.17 -18.93 -3.13
C LEU A 76 -1.98 -18.07 -2.67
N GLN A 77 -1.17 -18.53 -1.69
CA GLN A 77 -0.01 -17.76 -1.25
C GLN A 77 1.05 -17.67 -2.33
N ILE A 78 1.28 -18.78 -3.06
CA ILE A 78 2.19 -18.79 -4.20
C ILE A 78 1.68 -17.86 -5.31
N SER A 79 0.36 -17.84 -5.54
CA SER A 79 -0.26 -16.91 -6.48
C SER A 79 -0.07 -15.45 -6.06
N CYS A 80 -0.22 -15.12 -4.77
CA CYS A 80 0.06 -13.78 -4.25
C CYS A 80 1.55 -13.40 -4.43
N TRP A 81 2.47 -14.29 -4.13
CA TRP A 81 3.91 -14.04 -4.33
C TRP A 81 4.29 -13.91 -5.81
N TYR A 82 3.58 -14.61 -6.69
CA TYR A 82 3.74 -14.44 -8.13
C TYR A 82 3.33 -13.02 -8.56
N VAL A 83 2.17 -12.55 -8.13
CA VAL A 83 1.69 -11.15 -8.39
C VAL A 83 2.71 -10.13 -7.90
N GLU A 84 3.18 -10.26 -6.67
CA GLU A 84 4.20 -9.41 -6.09
C GLU A 84 5.49 -9.41 -6.92
N SER A 85 5.94 -10.59 -7.36
CA SER A 85 7.14 -10.70 -8.19
C SER A 85 7.00 -10.01 -9.55
N LEU A 86 5.82 -10.09 -10.17
CA LEU A 86 5.53 -9.38 -11.42
C LEU A 86 5.60 -7.86 -11.22
N MET A 87 5.01 -7.34 -10.15
CA MET A 87 5.05 -5.93 -9.79
C MET A 87 6.49 -5.43 -9.62
N HIS A 88 7.32 -6.15 -8.86
CA HIS A 88 8.71 -5.75 -8.65
C HIS A 88 9.59 -5.83 -9.91
N LEU A 89 9.29 -6.73 -10.83
CA LEU A 89 10.07 -6.90 -12.07
C LEU A 89 9.62 -5.99 -13.21
N TYR A 90 8.31 -5.67 -13.26
CA TYR A 90 7.70 -5.02 -14.42
C TYR A 90 6.82 -3.83 -14.05
N ALA A 91 6.90 -3.38 -12.80
CA ALA A 91 6.19 -2.21 -12.29
C ALA A 91 4.66 -2.28 -12.51
N LEU A 92 4.04 -1.20 -12.97
CA LEU A 92 2.59 -1.12 -13.17
C LEU A 92 2.07 -2.13 -14.19
N GLU A 93 2.82 -2.41 -15.26
CA GLU A 93 2.47 -3.45 -16.24
C GLU A 93 2.41 -4.84 -15.56
N GLY A 94 3.41 -5.13 -14.72
CA GLY A 94 3.44 -6.37 -13.93
C GLY A 94 2.32 -6.44 -12.91
N MET A 95 1.98 -5.34 -12.26
CA MET A 95 0.87 -5.25 -11.32
C MET A 95 -0.47 -5.52 -12.02
N HIS A 96 -0.71 -4.89 -13.17
CA HIS A 96 -1.92 -5.10 -13.97
C HIS A 96 -2.08 -6.57 -14.38
N CYS A 97 -1.05 -7.16 -14.98
CA CYS A 97 -1.08 -8.57 -15.39
C CYS A 97 -1.20 -9.53 -14.21
N GLY A 98 -0.58 -9.19 -13.07
CA GLY A 98 -0.66 -9.98 -11.84
C GLY A 98 -2.06 -9.98 -11.24
N LEU A 99 -2.70 -8.81 -11.15
CA LEU A 99 -4.08 -8.70 -10.65
C LEU A 99 -5.07 -9.42 -11.58
N GLU A 100 -4.92 -9.29 -12.91
CA GLU A 100 -5.74 -10.02 -13.87
C GLU A 100 -5.58 -11.55 -13.70
N TYR A 101 -4.35 -12.02 -13.52
CA TYR A 101 -4.08 -13.42 -13.20
C TYR A 101 -4.77 -13.86 -11.91
N LEU A 102 -4.67 -13.06 -10.86
CA LEU A 102 -5.24 -13.39 -9.55
C LEU A 102 -6.77 -13.44 -9.59
N ALA A 103 -7.42 -12.54 -10.32
CA ALA A 103 -8.86 -12.56 -10.55
C ALA A 103 -9.30 -13.88 -11.20
N LYS A 104 -8.63 -14.28 -12.30
CA LYS A 104 -8.89 -15.55 -12.98
C LYS A 104 -8.60 -16.76 -12.08
N PHE A 105 -7.52 -16.71 -11.28
CA PHE A 105 -7.17 -17.75 -10.33
C PHE A 105 -8.27 -17.95 -9.27
N ILE A 106 -8.73 -16.87 -8.67
CA ILE A 106 -9.81 -16.91 -7.67
C ILE A 106 -11.10 -17.41 -8.30
N SER A 107 -11.46 -16.91 -9.48
CA SER A 107 -12.65 -17.37 -10.20
C SER A 107 -12.66 -18.89 -10.45
N GLN A 108 -11.50 -19.47 -10.81
CA GLN A 108 -11.41 -20.88 -11.19
C GLN A 108 -11.15 -21.82 -10.02
N TYR A 109 -10.37 -21.41 -9.03
CA TYR A 109 -9.83 -22.30 -8.01
C TYR A 109 -10.22 -21.97 -6.59
N TRP A 110 -11.03 -20.95 -6.34
CA TRP A 110 -11.36 -20.53 -4.97
C TRP A 110 -11.87 -21.68 -4.10
N THR A 111 -12.73 -22.55 -4.64
CA THR A 111 -13.33 -23.67 -3.89
C THR A 111 -12.37 -24.83 -3.64
N THR A 112 -11.30 -24.96 -4.42
CA THR A 112 -10.44 -26.14 -4.45
C THR A 112 -8.97 -25.86 -4.19
N CYS A 113 -8.50 -24.61 -4.28
CA CYS A 113 -7.08 -24.26 -4.10
C CYS A 113 -6.59 -24.46 -2.66
N TRP A 114 -5.28 -24.46 -2.48
CA TRP A 114 -4.63 -24.49 -1.17
C TRP A 114 -4.40 -23.07 -0.61
N PRO A 115 -4.46 -22.85 0.71
CA PRO A 115 -4.91 -23.82 1.74
C PRO A 115 -6.37 -24.20 1.55
N SER A 116 -6.77 -25.37 2.09
CA SER A 116 -8.15 -25.87 1.90
C SER A 116 -9.17 -24.97 2.61
N LEU A 117 -10.45 -25.01 2.17
CA LEU A 117 -11.52 -24.28 2.87
C LEU A 117 -11.83 -24.86 4.26
N GLU A 118 -11.45 -26.12 4.50
CA GLU A 118 -11.58 -26.75 5.81
C GLU A 118 -10.68 -26.09 6.86
N GLU A 119 -9.57 -25.47 6.43
CA GLU A 119 -8.68 -24.68 7.29
C GLU A 119 -9.24 -23.30 7.64
N GLY A 120 -10.33 -22.88 7.00
CA GLY A 120 -11.05 -21.63 7.24
C GLY A 120 -10.82 -20.56 6.17
N HIS A 121 -11.86 -19.77 5.91
CA HIS A 121 -11.81 -18.64 4.98
C HIS A 121 -10.82 -17.55 5.42
N GLU A 122 -10.66 -17.36 6.73
CA GLU A 122 -9.79 -16.36 7.34
C GLU A 122 -8.32 -16.50 6.91
N ILE A 123 -7.85 -17.75 6.73
CA ILE A 123 -6.48 -18.01 6.28
C ILE A 123 -6.27 -17.47 4.86
N ARG A 124 -7.21 -17.70 3.97
CA ARG A 124 -7.14 -17.18 2.59
C ARG A 124 -7.28 -15.67 2.56
N TYR A 125 -8.22 -15.12 3.33
CA TYR A 125 -8.39 -13.68 3.49
C TYR A 125 -7.09 -13.00 3.94
N SER A 126 -6.41 -13.53 4.94
CA SER A 126 -5.15 -12.99 5.45
C SER A 126 -4.05 -12.92 4.38
N LYS A 127 -4.04 -13.86 3.42
CA LYS A 127 -3.08 -13.85 2.31
C LYS A 127 -3.35 -12.73 1.32
N LEU A 128 -4.62 -12.45 1.03
CA LEU A 128 -5.02 -11.33 0.17
C LEU A 128 -4.76 -9.98 0.86
N VAL A 129 -5.08 -9.86 2.15
CA VAL A 129 -4.76 -8.65 2.93
C VAL A 129 -3.25 -8.42 3.02
N ARG A 130 -2.46 -9.48 3.11
CA ARG A 130 -1.00 -9.33 3.06
C ARG A 130 -0.52 -8.82 1.71
N LEU A 131 -1.09 -9.32 0.62
CA LEU A 131 -0.79 -8.82 -0.72
C LEU A 131 -1.18 -7.34 -0.86
N ASP A 132 -2.33 -6.92 -0.32
CA ASP A 132 -2.73 -5.50 -0.30
C ASP A 132 -1.67 -4.60 0.35
N ILE A 133 -1.11 -5.04 1.49
CA ILE A 133 -0.02 -4.32 2.15
C ILE A 133 1.20 -4.22 1.23
N ASP A 134 1.65 -5.34 0.67
CA ASP A 134 2.85 -5.40 -0.15
C ASP A 134 2.71 -4.54 -1.43
N LEU A 135 1.54 -4.55 -2.09
CA LEU A 135 1.22 -3.71 -3.24
C LEU A 135 1.19 -2.23 -2.88
N SER A 136 0.54 -1.87 -1.77
CA SER A 136 0.43 -0.47 -1.33
C SER A 136 1.80 0.12 -0.96
N GLU A 137 2.65 -0.63 -0.25
CA GLU A 137 4.00 -0.19 0.10
C GLU A 137 4.87 0.01 -1.15
N TYR A 138 4.74 -0.86 -2.14
CA TYR A 138 5.42 -0.67 -3.42
C TYR A 138 4.97 0.62 -4.12
N LEU A 139 3.66 0.86 -4.23
CA LEU A 139 3.12 2.06 -4.88
C LEU A 139 3.58 3.36 -4.21
N LYS A 140 3.74 3.37 -2.88
CA LYS A 140 4.25 4.54 -2.14
C LYS A 140 5.67 4.93 -2.53
N VAL A 141 6.50 3.96 -2.88
CA VAL A 141 7.92 4.19 -3.27
C VAL A 141 8.15 4.07 -4.77
N TYR A 142 7.11 3.77 -5.53
CA TYR A 142 7.18 3.66 -6.98
C TYR A 142 7.62 5.00 -7.62
N PRO A 143 8.64 4.99 -8.50
CA PRO A 143 9.11 6.20 -9.17
C PRO A 143 8.11 6.66 -10.23
N LEU A 144 7.32 7.67 -9.88
CA LEU A 144 6.41 8.31 -10.84
C LEU A 144 7.23 9.03 -11.91
N LEU A 145 6.70 9.08 -13.13
CA LEU A 145 7.36 9.67 -14.28
C LEU A 145 8.78 9.11 -14.54
N GLU A 146 9.06 7.89 -14.06
CA GLU A 146 10.37 7.22 -14.10
C GLU A 146 11.47 7.98 -13.30
N ASP A 147 11.06 8.80 -12.34
CA ASP A 147 11.97 9.59 -11.51
C ASP A 147 11.89 9.16 -10.05
N LYS A 148 13.03 8.71 -9.50
CA LYS A 148 13.14 8.31 -8.08
C LYS A 148 12.92 9.45 -7.09
N GLU A 149 13.01 10.70 -7.54
CA GLU A 149 12.71 11.87 -6.72
C GLU A 149 11.20 12.17 -6.66
N ILE A 150 10.41 11.57 -7.55
CA ILE A 150 8.97 11.76 -7.62
C ILE A 150 8.28 10.47 -7.19
N THR A 151 7.98 10.36 -5.91
CA THR A 151 7.24 9.21 -5.31
C THR A 151 6.17 9.74 -4.38
N LEU A 152 5.14 8.91 -4.12
CA LEU A 152 4.09 9.28 -3.16
C LEU A 152 4.66 9.49 -1.75
N SER A 153 5.61 8.65 -1.32
CA SER A 153 6.30 8.81 -0.01
C SER A 153 7.05 10.14 0.09
N LYS A 154 7.71 10.58 -0.98
CA LYS A 154 8.40 11.89 -0.99
C LYS A 154 7.41 13.04 -0.99
N TRP A 155 6.27 12.89 -1.67
CA TRP A 155 5.19 13.86 -1.59
C TRP A 155 4.68 14.02 -0.15
N TYR A 156 4.39 12.92 0.54
CA TYR A 156 3.98 12.98 1.94
C TYR A 156 5.07 13.57 2.85
N LYS A 157 6.34 13.23 2.60
CA LYS A 157 7.46 13.86 3.31
C LYS A 157 7.50 15.37 3.09
N SER A 158 7.22 15.84 1.87
CA SER A 158 7.16 17.28 1.57
C SER A 158 6.01 17.98 2.30
N LEU A 159 4.83 17.35 2.38
CA LEU A 159 3.71 17.90 3.14
C LEU A 159 4.01 17.97 4.64
N ALA A 160 4.62 16.93 5.21
CA ALA A 160 5.03 16.89 6.61
C ALA A 160 6.11 17.96 6.91
N PHE A 161 7.07 18.14 6.00
CA PHE A 161 8.08 19.19 6.10
C PHE A 161 7.45 20.59 6.15
N GLU A 162 6.51 20.91 5.25
CA GLU A 162 5.81 22.19 5.25
C GLU A 162 4.99 22.40 6.53
N HIS A 163 4.37 21.34 7.04
CA HIS A 163 3.64 21.41 8.30
C HIS A 163 4.59 21.74 9.46
N SER A 164 5.70 21.00 9.59
CA SER A 164 6.69 21.20 10.65
C SER A 164 7.37 22.57 10.56
N ALA A 165 7.65 23.04 9.34
CA ALA A 165 8.27 24.35 9.11
C ALA A 165 7.38 25.53 9.56
N ARG A 166 6.05 25.34 9.65
CA ARG A 166 5.09 26.35 10.11
C ARG A 166 4.89 26.40 11.62
N LEU A 167 5.28 25.35 12.33
CA LEU A 167 5.07 25.25 13.78
C LEU A 167 6.05 26.11 14.59
N PHE A 168 7.20 26.45 14.05
CA PHE A 168 8.27 27.14 14.77
C PHE A 168 8.76 28.35 13.98
N GLU A 169 9.06 29.46 14.70
CA GLU A 169 9.79 30.60 14.17
C GLU A 169 11.21 30.10 13.77
N ASP A 170 11.67 30.38 12.57
CA ASP A 170 12.86 29.78 11.94
C ASP A 170 12.85 28.26 11.72
N GLY A 171 11.69 27.61 11.86
CA GLY A 171 11.56 26.15 11.74
C GLY A 171 12.04 25.61 10.39
N ARG A 172 11.80 26.33 9.29
CA ARG A 172 12.24 25.92 7.94
C ARG A 172 13.77 25.82 7.85
N ASN A 173 14.50 26.81 8.31
CA ASN A 173 15.98 26.82 8.23
C ASN A 173 16.59 25.70 9.07
N LYS A 174 16.07 25.49 10.28
CA LYS A 174 16.52 24.40 11.16
C LYS A 174 16.25 23.02 10.57
N LEU A 175 15.10 22.82 9.93
CA LEU A 175 14.76 21.56 9.26
C LEU A 175 15.66 21.33 8.04
N ILE A 176 15.95 22.35 7.24
CA ILE A 176 16.87 22.25 6.10
C ILE A 176 18.27 21.86 6.56
N GLU A 177 18.75 22.44 7.67
CA GLU A 177 20.07 22.11 8.22
C GLU A 177 20.16 20.67 8.77
N SER A 178 19.08 20.15 9.37
CA SER A 178 19.07 18.82 10.00
C SER A 178 18.74 17.68 9.05
N GLU A 179 17.78 17.88 8.13
CA GLU A 179 17.21 16.82 7.29
C GLU A 179 17.35 17.07 5.78
N GLY A 180 17.79 18.26 5.39
CA GLY A 180 17.81 18.72 4.01
C GLY A 180 16.50 19.39 3.58
N ASP A 181 16.50 19.99 2.39
CA ASP A 181 15.32 20.63 1.83
C ASP A 181 14.36 19.57 1.25
N HIS A 182 13.22 19.40 1.89
CA HIS A 182 12.12 18.56 1.46
C HIS A 182 10.86 19.37 1.17
N SER A 183 11.00 20.64 0.80
CA SER A 183 9.87 21.53 0.54
C SER A 183 8.99 21.02 -0.60
N VAL A 184 7.70 21.38 -0.53
CA VAL A 184 6.74 21.15 -1.62
C VAL A 184 7.19 21.86 -2.90
N GLU A 185 7.87 23.01 -2.77
CA GLU A 185 8.41 23.76 -3.91
C GLU A 185 9.49 22.96 -4.65
N LEU A 186 10.40 22.30 -3.92
CA LEU A 186 11.42 21.45 -4.52
C LEU A 186 10.79 20.27 -5.25
N PHE A 187 9.76 19.64 -4.65
CA PHE A 187 9.01 18.55 -5.27
C PHE A 187 8.32 19.03 -6.58
N LYS A 188 7.61 20.16 -6.54
CA LYS A 188 6.98 20.78 -7.72
C LYS A 188 7.99 21.05 -8.83
N LYS A 189 9.17 21.58 -8.49
CA LYS A 189 10.26 21.80 -9.44
C LYS A 189 10.76 20.49 -10.08
N SER A 190 10.74 19.39 -9.36
CA SER A 190 11.12 18.08 -9.90
C SER A 190 10.07 17.57 -10.88
N VAL A 191 8.77 17.70 -10.58
CA VAL A 191 7.68 17.33 -11.49
C VAL A 191 7.66 18.23 -12.73
N GLY A 192 7.86 19.52 -12.58
CA GLY A 192 7.88 20.51 -13.68
C GLY A 192 8.99 20.32 -14.72
N LYS A 193 9.89 19.34 -14.54
CA LYS A 193 10.84 18.92 -15.58
C LYS A 193 10.20 18.03 -16.66
N TYR A 194 9.02 17.50 -16.40
CA TYR A 194 8.34 16.54 -17.27
C TYR A 194 7.14 17.18 -17.95
N PRO A 195 6.90 16.91 -19.25
CA PRO A 195 5.75 17.47 -19.97
C PRO A 195 4.44 16.81 -19.51
N SER A 196 3.32 17.53 -19.61
CA SER A 196 1.97 17.07 -19.29
C SER A 196 1.59 15.77 -20.00
N SER A 197 2.14 15.54 -21.20
CA SER A 197 1.92 14.28 -21.94
C SER A 197 2.44 13.06 -21.17
N LYS A 198 3.58 13.17 -20.47
CA LYS A 198 4.14 12.08 -19.67
C LYS A 198 3.30 11.83 -18.40
N ILE A 199 2.76 12.90 -17.80
CA ILE A 199 1.83 12.79 -16.66
C ILE A 199 0.55 12.08 -17.10
N SER A 200 -0.01 12.45 -18.26
CA SER A 200 -1.22 11.83 -18.82
C SER A 200 -0.99 10.36 -19.18
N GLU A 201 0.17 10.00 -19.71
CA GLU A 201 0.54 8.61 -19.97
C GLU A 201 0.61 7.78 -18.69
N GLN A 202 1.19 8.33 -17.63
CA GLN A 202 1.24 7.66 -16.32
C GLN A 202 -0.15 7.46 -15.73
N LEU A 203 -1.04 8.45 -15.85
CA LEU A 203 -2.43 8.33 -15.40
C LEU A 203 -3.17 7.22 -16.17
N LEU A 204 -2.95 7.07 -17.47
CA LEU A 204 -3.54 5.98 -18.26
C LEU A 204 -3.04 4.61 -17.80
N GLN A 205 -1.77 4.47 -17.40
CA GLN A 205 -1.23 3.21 -16.89
C GLN A 205 -1.85 2.78 -15.55
N ILE A 206 -2.34 3.74 -14.77
CA ILE A 206 -2.92 3.50 -13.44
C ILE A 206 -4.44 3.31 -13.51
N HIS A 207 -5.09 3.89 -14.52
CA HIS A 207 -6.55 4.00 -14.64
C HIS A 207 -7.30 2.68 -14.46
N ASP A 208 -6.80 1.59 -15.03
CA ASP A 208 -7.51 0.29 -15.06
C ASP A 208 -7.23 -0.59 -13.82
N LEU A 209 -6.32 -0.18 -12.93
CA LEU A 209 -5.97 -0.96 -11.74
C LEU A 209 -7.14 -1.12 -10.75
N PRO A 210 -7.94 -0.07 -10.45
CA PRO A 210 -9.12 -0.22 -9.60
C PRO A 210 -10.11 -1.26 -10.11
N ASP A 211 -10.36 -1.30 -11.42
CA ASP A 211 -11.30 -2.25 -12.03
C ASP A 211 -10.84 -3.70 -11.84
N LYS A 212 -9.52 -3.95 -11.90
CA LYS A 212 -8.95 -5.28 -11.63
C LYS A 212 -9.08 -5.69 -10.17
N ILE A 213 -8.99 -4.74 -9.26
CA ILE A 213 -9.24 -4.98 -7.83
C ILE A 213 -10.72 -5.28 -7.60
N ASP A 214 -11.64 -4.53 -8.24
CA ASP A 214 -13.08 -4.77 -8.17
C ASP A 214 -13.45 -6.17 -8.65
N GLU A 215 -12.81 -6.64 -9.73
CA GLU A 215 -13.00 -7.99 -10.27
C GLU A 215 -12.59 -9.05 -9.23
N ILE A 216 -11.44 -8.91 -8.58
CA ILE A 216 -10.98 -9.83 -7.53
C ILE A 216 -11.96 -9.86 -6.35
N GLU A 217 -12.35 -8.70 -5.84
CA GLU A 217 -13.27 -8.58 -4.70
C GLU A 217 -14.65 -9.12 -5.03
N SER A 218 -15.13 -8.92 -6.27
CA SER A 218 -16.40 -9.48 -6.75
C SER A 218 -16.38 -11.02 -6.79
N PHE A 219 -15.29 -11.63 -7.26
CA PHE A 219 -15.14 -13.09 -7.23
C PHE A 219 -15.01 -13.63 -5.81
N TYR A 220 -14.27 -12.92 -4.94
CA TYR A 220 -14.18 -13.28 -3.53
C TYR A 220 -15.56 -13.27 -2.87
N PHE A 221 -16.30 -12.18 -3.00
CA PHE A 221 -17.66 -12.05 -2.49
C PHE A 221 -18.61 -13.14 -3.02
N PHE A 222 -18.56 -13.40 -4.31
CA PHE A 222 -19.39 -14.47 -4.92
C PHE A 222 -19.15 -15.84 -4.29
N HIS A 223 -17.92 -16.16 -3.93
CA HIS A 223 -17.56 -17.46 -3.37
C HIS A 223 -17.74 -17.55 -1.85
N THR A 224 -17.60 -16.45 -1.11
CA THR A 224 -17.67 -16.46 0.36
C THR A 224 -19.03 -16.03 0.89
N ASN A 225 -19.78 -15.30 0.10
CA ASN A 225 -21.03 -14.65 0.50
C ASN A 225 -20.83 -13.68 1.70
N GLU A 226 -19.61 -13.20 1.89
CA GLU A 226 -19.22 -12.22 2.92
C GLU A 226 -19.25 -10.82 2.33
N ASP A 227 -19.84 -9.86 3.04
CA ASP A 227 -19.91 -8.45 2.61
C ASP A 227 -18.58 -7.72 2.89
N ILE A 228 -17.49 -8.25 2.33
CA ILE A 228 -16.14 -7.69 2.47
C ILE A 228 -15.76 -6.99 1.17
N HIS A 229 -16.17 -5.74 1.00
CA HIS A 229 -15.91 -4.95 -0.21
C HIS A 229 -14.58 -4.20 -0.22
N ASN A 230 -13.67 -4.42 0.73
CA ASN A 230 -12.45 -3.63 0.88
C ASN A 230 -11.21 -4.45 1.25
N ILE A 231 -10.99 -5.58 0.58
CA ILE A 231 -9.78 -6.40 0.82
C ILE A 231 -8.51 -5.61 0.46
N PHE A 232 -8.56 -4.87 -0.65
CA PHE A 232 -7.44 -4.10 -1.19
C PHE A 232 -7.56 -2.60 -0.87
N SER A 233 -8.05 -2.24 0.31
CA SER A 233 -8.27 -0.85 0.71
C SER A 233 -7.01 0.00 0.68
N LYS A 234 -5.85 -0.53 1.10
CA LYS A 234 -4.58 0.21 1.13
C LYS A 234 -4.05 0.47 -0.27
N THR A 235 -4.15 -0.53 -1.15
CA THR A 235 -3.76 -0.40 -2.56
C THR A 235 -4.63 0.62 -3.28
N ARG A 236 -5.96 0.61 -3.05
CA ARG A 236 -6.88 1.62 -3.59
C ARG A 236 -6.50 3.02 -3.15
N HIS A 237 -6.31 3.24 -1.86
CA HIS A 237 -5.90 4.55 -1.34
C HIS A 237 -4.59 5.02 -1.99
N ALA A 238 -3.60 4.15 -2.14
CA ALA A 238 -2.34 4.52 -2.79
C ALA A 238 -2.54 4.89 -4.28
N ILE A 239 -3.43 4.19 -5.00
CA ILE A 239 -3.79 4.51 -6.39
C ILE A 239 -4.50 5.85 -6.46
N ASP A 240 -5.48 6.09 -5.58
CA ASP A 240 -6.24 7.34 -5.52
C ASP A 240 -5.32 8.53 -5.22
N ASP A 241 -4.42 8.39 -4.24
CA ASP A 241 -3.46 9.43 -3.85
C ASP A 241 -2.47 9.76 -4.99
N ILE A 242 -1.98 8.74 -5.73
CA ILE A 242 -1.12 8.95 -6.89
C ILE A 242 -1.92 9.66 -8.01
N THR A 243 -3.14 9.22 -8.25
CA THR A 243 -4.01 9.79 -9.28
C THR A 243 -4.33 11.25 -8.98
N GLU A 244 -4.67 11.57 -7.72
CA GLU A 244 -4.91 12.94 -7.28
C GLU A 244 -3.65 13.81 -7.42
N LEU A 245 -2.49 13.29 -6.98
CA LEU A 245 -1.20 13.96 -7.08
C LEU A 245 -0.87 14.32 -8.53
N LEU A 246 -0.96 13.37 -9.45
CA LEU A 246 -0.67 13.59 -10.87
C LEU A 246 -1.66 14.58 -11.52
N ASN A 247 -2.95 14.47 -11.20
CA ASN A 247 -3.98 15.41 -11.70
C ASN A 247 -3.75 16.84 -11.20
N ARG A 248 -3.27 17.04 -9.96
CA ARG A 248 -2.92 18.37 -9.45
C ARG A 248 -1.85 19.02 -10.32
N PHE A 249 -0.81 18.29 -10.71
CA PHE A 249 0.25 18.81 -11.55
C PHE A 249 -0.20 19.06 -12.99
N LEU A 250 -1.03 18.18 -13.54
CA LEU A 250 -1.60 18.36 -14.87
C LEU A 250 -2.44 19.64 -14.97
N ASN A 251 -3.25 19.94 -13.95
CA ASN A 251 -4.10 21.12 -13.89
C ASN A 251 -3.32 22.42 -13.60
N GLN A 252 -2.19 22.38 -12.88
CA GLN A 252 -1.35 23.55 -12.65
C GLN A 252 -0.70 24.05 -13.92
N GLU A 253 -0.18 23.17 -14.79
CA GLU A 253 0.36 23.57 -16.10
C GLU A 253 -0.72 24.20 -17.01
N ALA A 254 -1.96 23.73 -16.94
CA ALA A 254 -3.08 24.31 -17.67
C ALA A 254 -3.44 25.73 -17.17
N SER A 255 -3.19 26.02 -15.89
CA SER A 255 -3.47 27.32 -15.27
C SER A 255 -2.35 28.32 -15.49
N ASP A 256 -1.09 27.90 -15.56
CA ASP A 256 0.07 28.76 -15.82
C ASP A 256 0.08 29.25 -17.27
N ASN A 257 -0.58 28.57 -18.20
CA ASN A 257 -0.84 29.03 -19.56
C ASN A 257 -1.98 30.08 -19.65
N ASN A 258 -2.75 30.29 -18.54
CA ASN A 258 -3.81 31.29 -18.43
C ASN A 258 -3.66 32.11 -17.13
N SER A 259 -2.76 33.12 -17.15
CA SER A 259 -2.67 34.27 -16.22
C SER A 259 -2.92 34.05 -14.73
N VAL A 260 -1.84 34.23 -13.95
CA VAL A 260 -1.75 34.94 -12.65
C VAL A 260 -3.04 35.01 -11.80
N SER A 261 -3.14 34.23 -10.75
CA SER A 261 -3.84 34.65 -9.54
C SER A 261 -3.30 33.94 -8.28
N GLU A 262 -2.78 34.75 -7.39
CA GLU A 262 -2.15 34.46 -6.07
C GLU A 262 -3.13 33.94 -4.99
N TYR A 263 -4.34 33.50 -5.33
CA TYR A 263 -5.41 33.19 -4.35
C TYR A 263 -5.53 31.73 -3.94
N SER A 264 -4.93 30.76 -4.66
CA SER A 264 -5.17 29.33 -4.44
C SER A 264 -4.44 28.71 -3.23
N ALA A 265 -3.25 29.16 -2.89
CA ALA A 265 -2.43 28.52 -1.85
C ALA A 265 -3.02 28.55 -0.41
N LYS A 266 -3.89 29.52 -0.12
CA LYS A 266 -4.55 29.62 1.21
C LYS A 266 -5.76 28.72 1.37
N GLN A 267 -6.43 28.37 0.27
CA GLN A 267 -7.62 27.52 0.28
C GLN A 267 -7.23 26.02 0.33
N GLU A 268 -6.24 25.61 -0.47
CA GLU A 268 -5.75 24.22 -0.55
C GLU A 268 -5.27 23.68 0.80
N CYS A 269 -4.59 24.51 1.62
CA CYS A 269 -4.15 24.10 2.96
C CYS A 269 -5.30 23.88 3.95
N LYS A 270 -6.48 24.47 3.72
CA LYS A 270 -7.67 24.26 4.56
C LYS A 270 -8.40 22.97 4.19
N ASP A 271 -8.42 22.61 2.92
CA ASP A 271 -9.11 21.44 2.40
C ASP A 271 -8.32 20.16 2.70
N ILE A 272 -7.00 20.15 2.53
CA ILE A 272 -6.11 19.03 2.92
C ILE A 272 -6.20 18.74 4.43
N ARG A 273 -6.36 19.78 5.26
CA ARG A 273 -6.50 19.60 6.71
C ARG A 273 -7.83 18.96 7.08
N LYS A 274 -8.90 19.25 6.33
CA LYS A 274 -10.22 18.63 6.54
C LYS A 274 -10.20 17.16 6.12
N ASP A 275 -9.62 16.83 4.97
CA ASP A 275 -9.61 15.48 4.42
C ASP A 275 -8.69 14.56 5.21
N PHE A 276 -7.47 14.99 5.58
CA PHE A 276 -6.55 14.20 6.40
C PHE A 276 -7.08 13.95 7.82
N ILE A 277 -7.69 14.96 8.44
CA ILE A 277 -8.34 14.83 9.77
C ILE A 277 -9.62 14.00 9.65
N SER A 278 -10.42 14.15 8.58
CA SER A 278 -11.68 13.42 8.40
C SER A 278 -11.46 11.94 8.10
N VAL A 279 -10.44 11.57 7.33
CA VAL A 279 -10.10 10.17 7.03
C VAL A 279 -9.59 9.47 8.30
N GLN A 280 -8.69 10.10 9.07
CA GLN A 280 -8.21 9.52 10.33
C GLN A 280 -9.31 9.50 11.41
N GLN A 281 -10.12 10.56 11.51
CA GLN A 281 -11.25 10.59 12.45
C GLN A 281 -12.36 9.62 12.07
N ASN A 282 -12.68 9.45 10.78
CA ASN A 282 -13.69 8.48 10.34
C ASN A 282 -13.22 7.03 10.55
N THR A 283 -11.96 6.72 10.33
CA THR A 283 -11.42 5.37 10.59
C THR A 283 -11.41 5.07 12.10
N LEU A 284 -10.96 6.01 12.94
CA LEU A 284 -11.01 5.89 14.39
C LEU A 284 -12.46 5.89 14.93
N TYR A 285 -13.33 6.74 14.37
CA TYR A 285 -14.73 6.83 14.78
C TYR A 285 -15.53 5.58 14.38
N THR A 286 -15.26 5.01 13.22
CA THR A 286 -15.89 3.76 12.75
C THR A 286 -15.40 2.57 13.56
N THR A 287 -14.11 2.49 13.86
CA THR A 287 -13.53 1.45 14.73
C THR A 287 -14.05 1.57 16.16
N LEU A 288 -14.10 2.77 16.73
CA LEU A 288 -14.67 3.03 18.06
C LEU A 288 -16.19 2.77 18.11
N LYS A 289 -16.94 3.12 17.06
CA LYS A 289 -18.38 2.90 17.00
C LYS A 289 -18.75 1.43 16.88
N ASN A 290 -17.94 0.64 16.19
CA ASN A 290 -18.14 -0.82 16.04
C ASN A 290 -17.71 -1.61 17.28
N THR A 291 -16.89 -1.03 18.17
CA THR A 291 -16.46 -1.66 19.43
C THR A 291 -17.26 -1.20 20.66
N MET A 292 -18.10 -0.19 20.52
CA MET A 292 -18.95 0.29 21.61
C MET A 292 -20.32 -0.40 21.59
N ASP A 293 -20.49 -1.44 22.40
CA ASP A 293 -21.82 -1.85 22.84
C ASP A 293 -22.51 -0.68 23.55
N ASN A 294 -23.77 -0.45 23.23
CA ASN A 294 -24.59 0.71 23.67
C ASN A 294 -24.78 0.85 25.20
N ASN A 295 -24.04 0.10 26.03
CA ASN A 295 -24.13 0.08 27.49
C ASN A 295 -22.79 0.28 28.21
N MET A 296 -21.77 0.83 27.56
CA MET A 296 -20.48 1.05 28.21
C MET A 296 -20.48 2.34 29.03
N SER A 297 -20.13 2.28 30.32
CA SER A 297 -20.03 3.48 31.17
C SER A 297 -18.84 4.34 30.73
N ARG A 298 -18.94 5.67 30.92
CA ARG A 298 -17.89 6.64 30.61
C ARG A 298 -16.53 6.26 31.20
N GLU A 299 -16.52 5.64 32.39
CA GLU A 299 -15.30 5.20 33.09
C GLU A 299 -14.59 4.07 32.36
N LYS A 300 -15.33 3.07 31.86
CA LYS A 300 -14.76 1.98 31.05
C LYS A 300 -14.21 2.47 29.71
N ALA A 301 -14.82 3.47 29.12
CA ALA A 301 -14.33 4.07 27.87
C ALA A 301 -13.00 4.80 28.08
N ILE A 302 -12.84 5.51 29.21
CA ILE A 302 -11.59 6.18 29.59
C ILE A 302 -10.49 5.16 29.88
N GLU A 303 -10.78 4.09 30.60
CA GLU A 303 -9.84 3.01 30.90
C GLU A 303 -9.34 2.31 29.61
N GLN A 304 -10.21 2.10 28.63
CA GLN A 304 -9.81 1.53 27.33
C GLN A 304 -8.95 2.49 26.50
N LEU A 305 -9.24 3.79 26.54
CA LEU A 305 -8.40 4.81 25.90
C LEU A 305 -7.01 4.92 26.55
N GLU A 306 -6.92 4.81 27.88
CA GLU A 306 -5.64 4.75 28.57
C GLU A 306 -4.83 3.51 28.22
N ASN A 307 -5.45 2.35 28.11
CA ASN A 307 -4.80 1.11 27.71
C ASN A 307 -4.30 1.17 26.25
N ILE A 308 -5.06 1.79 25.34
CA ILE A 308 -4.66 2.01 23.96
C ILE A 308 -3.48 3.00 23.90
N ALA A 309 -3.50 4.06 24.70
CA ALA A 309 -2.41 5.04 24.77
C ALA A 309 -1.11 4.39 25.28
N ILE A 310 -1.17 3.56 26.31
CA ILE A 310 -0.03 2.80 26.83
C ILE A 310 0.51 1.80 25.79
N PHE A 311 -0.38 1.12 25.05
CA PHE A 311 0.02 0.21 23.97
C PHE A 311 0.75 0.94 22.84
N LEU A 312 0.25 2.12 22.43
CA LEU A 312 0.86 2.94 21.38
C LEU A 312 2.19 3.55 21.82
N ASP A 313 2.34 3.92 23.10
CA ASP A 313 3.59 4.44 23.67
C ASP A 313 4.71 3.37 23.67
N ASN A 314 4.36 2.11 23.90
CA ASN A 314 5.28 0.98 23.84
C ASN A 314 5.71 0.59 22.40
N GLN A 315 5.03 1.06 21.36
CA GLN A 315 5.35 0.78 19.94
C GLN A 315 6.19 1.87 19.27
N ASN A 316 6.63 2.87 20.03
CA ASN A 316 7.57 3.93 19.59
C ASN A 316 7.12 4.84 18.43
N PRO A 317 5.89 5.40 18.42
CA PRO A 317 5.55 6.53 17.56
C PRO A 317 5.75 7.87 18.31
N PRO A 318 5.90 9.01 17.60
CA PRO A 318 6.18 10.30 18.22
C PRO A 318 5.00 10.77 19.09
N VAL A 319 5.30 10.98 20.36
CA VAL A 319 4.45 11.26 21.53
C VAL A 319 3.55 12.52 21.41
N LEU A 320 3.78 13.41 20.45
CA LEU A 320 3.13 14.73 20.39
C LEU A 320 1.63 14.70 20.06
N TYR A 321 1.12 13.62 19.46
CA TYR A 321 -0.30 13.52 19.09
C TYR A 321 -1.22 13.11 20.25
N LEU A 322 -0.70 12.33 21.20
CA LEU A 322 -1.46 11.84 22.36
C LEU A 322 -1.64 12.92 23.44
N ILE A 323 -0.72 13.88 23.53
CA ILE A 323 -0.81 15.01 24.47
C ILE A 323 -1.96 15.94 24.08
N SER A 324 -2.17 16.19 22.79
CA SER A 324 -3.27 17.05 22.31
C SER A 324 -4.66 16.45 22.53
N LEU A 325 -4.79 15.12 22.46
CA LEU A 325 -6.04 14.43 22.80
C LEU A 325 -6.36 14.48 24.28
N ARG A 326 -5.35 14.34 25.15
CA ARG A 326 -5.51 14.41 26.60
C ARG A 326 -5.99 15.81 27.05
N GLU A 327 -5.44 16.88 26.49
CA GLU A 327 -5.84 18.26 26.82
C GLU A 327 -7.26 18.60 26.34
N GLN A 328 -7.73 18.03 25.21
CA GLN A 328 -9.10 18.24 24.73
C GLN A 328 -10.17 17.55 25.58
N PHE A 329 -9.86 16.43 26.23
CA PHE A 329 -10.81 15.67 27.03
C PHE A 329 -10.78 16.02 28.54
N VAL A 330 -9.68 16.55 29.05
CA VAL A 330 -9.54 16.96 30.48
C VAL A 330 -9.95 18.42 30.72
N GLY A 331 -9.97 19.25 29.68
CA GLY A 331 -10.29 20.67 29.77
C GLY A 331 -11.78 21.05 29.78
N GLN A 332 -12.72 20.09 29.88
CA GLN A 332 -14.17 20.30 30.02
C GLN A 332 -14.67 19.77 31.36
N GLN A 333 -14.09 20.24 32.45
CA GLN A 333 -14.69 20.20 33.77
C GLN A 333 -15.09 21.62 34.20
#